data_095965611f1080c69b6d98b1f3edef09
#
_entry.id   095965611f1080c69b6d98b1f3edef09
#
_cell.length_a   1.000
_cell.length_b   1.000
_cell.length_c   1.000
_cell.angle_alpha   90.00
_cell.angle_beta   90.00
_cell.angle_gamma   90.00
#
_symmetry.space_group_name_H-M   'P 1'
#
loop_
_entity.id
_entity.type
_entity.pdbx_description
1 polymer ?
#
loop_
_entity_poly.entity_id
_entity_poly.type
_entity_poly.pdbx_seq_one_letter_code
_entity_poly.pdbx_strand_id
1 'polypeptide(L)'
;DPAIAKDLTKPFGTFEAFIEKLDYLKDLGVTHIQLLPVLSYYFVNELKNHERLSAYASSNSNYNWGYDPQNYFSLTGMYSSDPKDPEKRIAEFKNLINEIHKRGMGAILDVVYNHTAKVDIFEDIEPNYYHFMDADGTPRTSFGGGRLGTTHYMSKRVLVDSIKYLVETYKVDGFRFDMMGDHDAASIEEAYKAARALNPNLIMLGEGWRT
;
A
#
# COMPACT_ATOMS: atom_id res chain seq x y z
N ASP A 1 -7.27 18.07 8.69
CA ASP A 1 -7.77 19.45 8.80
C ASP A 1 -9.30 19.43 8.67
N PRO A 2 -10.03 19.88 9.72
CA PRO A 2 -11.50 19.96 9.69
C PRO A 2 -12.05 20.79 8.53
N ALA A 3 -11.30 21.78 8.06
CA ALA A 3 -11.71 22.62 6.94
C ALA A 3 -11.78 21.85 5.62
N ILE A 4 -10.91 20.87 5.42
CA ILE A 4 -10.92 20.02 4.21
C ILE A 4 -12.12 19.07 4.20
N ALA A 5 -12.55 18.62 5.38
CA ALA A 5 -13.68 17.69 5.52
C ALA A 5 -15.05 18.39 5.48
N LYS A 6 -15.09 19.72 5.59
CA LYS A 6 -16.33 20.49 5.78
C LYS A 6 -17.35 20.33 4.64
N ASP A 7 -16.88 20.17 3.42
CA ASP A 7 -17.72 20.13 2.21
C ASP A 7 -17.92 18.70 1.68
N LEU A 8 -17.51 17.68 2.45
CA LEU A 8 -17.70 16.29 2.02
C LEU A 8 -19.15 15.84 2.20
N THR A 9 -19.69 15.15 1.19
CA THR A 9 -20.99 14.47 1.26
C THR A 9 -20.84 13.01 1.68
N LYS A 10 -19.65 12.43 1.47
CA LYS A 10 -19.27 11.07 1.85
C LYS A 10 -18.45 11.05 3.14
N PRO A 11 -18.46 9.94 3.89
CA PRO A 11 -17.71 9.84 5.14
C PRO A 11 -16.22 10.12 4.95
N PHE A 12 -15.68 10.99 5.80
CA PHE A 12 -14.27 11.35 5.80
C PHE A 12 -13.36 10.11 5.86
N GLY A 13 -12.29 10.12 5.07
CA GLY A 13 -11.28 9.06 5.05
C GLY A 13 -11.69 7.83 4.27
N THR A 14 -12.68 7.91 3.39
CA THR A 14 -13.04 6.85 2.45
C THR A 14 -12.56 7.17 1.05
N PHE A 15 -12.44 6.14 0.19
CA PHE A 15 -12.16 6.33 -1.23
C PHE A 15 -13.20 7.23 -1.90
N GLU A 16 -14.48 7.09 -1.54
CA GLU A 16 -15.56 7.91 -2.09
C GLU A 16 -15.42 9.39 -1.71
N ALA A 17 -15.05 9.68 -0.46
CA ALA A 17 -14.83 11.06 -0.01
C ALA A 17 -13.62 11.70 -0.70
N PHE A 18 -12.57 10.91 -0.97
CA PHE A 18 -11.38 11.40 -1.67
C PHE A 18 -11.69 11.81 -3.11
N ILE A 19 -12.58 11.09 -3.79
CA ILE A 19 -13.04 11.45 -5.13
C ILE A 19 -13.60 12.88 -5.16
N GLU A 20 -14.30 13.32 -4.13
CA GLU A 20 -14.87 14.68 -4.04
C GLU A 20 -13.79 15.78 -4.01
N LYS A 21 -12.53 15.44 -3.77
CA LYS A 21 -11.40 16.38 -3.75
C LYS A 21 -10.48 16.30 -4.98
N LEU A 22 -10.77 15.44 -5.94
CA LEU A 22 -9.93 15.25 -7.13
C LEU A 22 -9.88 16.48 -8.02
N ASP A 23 -10.98 17.23 -8.14
CA ASP A 23 -11.01 18.47 -8.94
C ASP A 23 -10.10 19.54 -8.33
N TYR A 24 -10.10 19.67 -7.00
CA TYR A 24 -9.16 20.53 -6.30
C TYR A 24 -7.69 20.16 -6.60
N LEU A 25 -7.36 18.87 -6.57
CA LEU A 25 -6.01 18.41 -6.89
C LEU A 25 -5.65 18.66 -8.36
N LYS A 26 -6.61 18.50 -9.26
CA LYS A 26 -6.44 18.84 -10.67
C LYS A 26 -6.16 20.33 -10.86
N ASP A 27 -6.90 21.19 -10.19
CA ASP A 27 -6.72 22.64 -10.26
C ASP A 27 -5.38 23.11 -9.70
N LEU A 28 -4.81 22.36 -8.74
CA LEU A 28 -3.44 22.60 -8.27
C LEU A 28 -2.37 22.29 -9.34
N GLY A 29 -2.73 21.60 -10.42
CA GLY A 29 -1.81 21.26 -11.50
C GLY A 29 -0.95 20.03 -11.23
N VAL A 30 -1.29 19.18 -10.25
CA VAL A 30 -0.56 17.94 -10.02
C VAL A 30 -0.81 16.94 -11.13
N THR A 31 0.19 16.15 -11.47
CA THR A 31 0.08 15.14 -12.54
C THR A 31 -0.23 13.75 -11.98
N HIS A 32 0.23 13.45 -10.78
CA HIS A 32 0.06 12.16 -10.12
C HIS A 32 -0.31 12.36 -8.67
N ILE A 33 -1.10 11.43 -8.16
CA ILE A 33 -1.50 11.36 -6.74
C ILE A 33 -0.83 10.14 -6.13
N GLN A 34 0.00 10.35 -5.12
CA GLN A 34 0.58 9.26 -4.34
C GLN A 34 -0.28 9.02 -3.10
N LEU A 35 -0.82 7.81 -3.01
CA LEU A 35 -1.61 7.37 -1.87
C LEU A 35 -0.71 6.69 -0.84
N LEU A 36 -0.93 6.95 0.45
CA LEU A 36 -0.41 6.13 1.53
C LEU A 36 -0.85 4.66 1.33
N PRO A 37 -0.21 3.69 1.99
CA PRO A 37 -0.50 2.28 1.74
C PRO A 37 -1.99 1.94 1.79
N VAL A 38 -2.48 1.30 0.74
CA VAL A 38 -3.88 0.88 0.57
C VAL A 38 -4.08 -0.62 0.74
N LEU A 39 -2.99 -1.39 0.80
CA LEU A 39 -3.03 -2.83 1.06
C LEU A 39 -3.29 -3.09 2.54
N SER A 40 -3.79 -4.27 2.86
CA SER A 40 -4.12 -4.67 4.23
C SER A 40 -2.95 -4.52 5.19
N TYR A 41 -3.19 -3.93 6.34
CA TYR A 41 -2.21 -3.72 7.39
C TYR A 41 -2.80 -4.01 8.78
N TYR A 42 -1.92 -4.26 9.75
CA TYR A 42 -2.27 -4.52 11.14
C TYR A 42 -2.55 -3.25 11.94
N PHE A 43 -2.91 -3.44 13.19
CA PHE A 43 -3.07 -2.41 14.23
C PHE A 43 -4.17 -1.39 13.96
N VAL A 44 -5.22 -1.82 13.26
CA VAL A 44 -6.49 -1.09 13.09
C VAL A 44 -7.65 -2.06 13.19
N ASN A 45 -8.82 -1.54 13.51
CA ASN A 45 -10.08 -2.26 13.41
C ASN A 45 -10.87 -1.74 12.21
N GLU A 46 -10.88 -2.49 11.11
CA GLU A 46 -11.57 -2.08 9.89
C GLU A 46 -13.09 -1.90 10.10
N LEU A 47 -13.71 -2.73 10.98
CA LEU A 47 -15.13 -2.65 11.28
C LEU A 47 -15.51 -1.36 12.02
N LYS A 48 -14.52 -0.64 12.53
CA LYS A 48 -14.63 0.64 13.21
C LYS A 48 -13.93 1.77 12.45
N ASN A 49 -13.87 1.68 11.14
CA ASN A 49 -13.17 2.66 10.32
C ASN A 49 -13.73 4.09 10.43
N HIS A 50 -15.01 4.23 10.84
CA HIS A 50 -15.67 5.50 11.13
C HIS A 50 -15.21 6.16 12.45
N GLU A 51 -14.55 5.40 13.33
CA GLU A 51 -14.02 5.92 14.61
C GLU A 51 -12.64 6.59 14.45
N ARG A 52 -12.20 6.86 13.24
CA ARG A 52 -10.99 7.63 12.99
C ARG A 52 -11.13 9.03 13.57
N LEU A 53 -10.21 9.37 14.45
CA LEU A 53 -10.14 10.73 14.96
C LEU A 53 -9.31 11.59 14.00
N SER A 54 -9.80 12.80 13.73
CA SER A 54 -9.05 13.80 12.97
C SER A 54 -7.89 14.42 13.77
N ALA A 55 -7.74 14.06 15.03
CA ALA A 55 -6.70 14.59 15.90
C ALA A 55 -5.43 13.75 15.82
N TYR A 56 -4.34 14.38 15.45
CA TYR A 56 -3.03 13.81 15.14
C TYR A 56 -2.34 13.02 16.25
N ALA A 57 -2.71 13.18 17.49
CA ALA A 57 -1.89 12.71 18.61
C ALA A 57 -2.60 11.72 19.54
N SER A 58 -3.68 11.11 19.10
CA SER A 58 -4.40 10.18 19.98
C SER A 58 -3.85 8.76 19.82
N SER A 59 -3.19 8.25 20.83
CA SER A 59 -2.84 6.83 20.95
C SER A 59 -4.06 5.89 20.91
N ASN A 60 -5.27 6.45 21.07
CA ASN A 60 -6.53 5.74 21.02
C ASN A 60 -7.24 5.89 19.66
N SER A 61 -6.61 6.54 18.69
CA SER A 61 -7.16 6.68 17.34
C SER A 61 -7.12 5.34 16.62
N ASN A 62 -8.23 4.94 16.01
CA ASN A 62 -8.26 3.81 15.09
C ASN A 62 -7.66 4.22 13.74
N TYR A 63 -6.37 4.60 13.75
CA TYR A 63 -5.64 5.07 12.59
C TYR A 63 -4.22 4.50 12.55
N ASN A 64 -3.82 4.05 11.39
CA ASN A 64 -2.45 3.63 11.08
C ASN A 64 -2.11 4.17 9.68
N TRP A 65 -0.89 4.55 9.46
CA TRP A 65 -0.42 5.04 8.15
C TRP A 65 -0.33 3.93 7.10
N GLY A 66 -0.37 2.66 7.55
CA GLY A 66 -0.38 1.50 6.67
C GLY A 66 0.97 0.83 6.46
N TYR A 67 1.99 1.20 7.22
CA TYR A 67 3.35 0.62 7.11
C TYR A 67 3.55 -0.63 7.96
N ASP A 68 2.47 -1.30 8.32
CA ASP A 68 2.47 -2.60 9.03
C ASP A 68 1.80 -3.67 8.15
N PRO A 69 2.43 -4.08 7.03
CA PRO A 69 1.76 -4.90 6.02
C PRO A 69 1.34 -6.28 6.55
N GLN A 70 0.09 -6.63 6.26
CA GLN A 70 -0.52 -7.92 6.56
C GLN A 70 -0.61 -8.81 5.31
N ASN A 71 -0.94 -8.21 4.17
CA ASN A 71 -1.14 -8.91 2.91
C ASN A 71 -0.77 -8.00 1.74
N TYR A 72 -0.17 -8.57 0.70
CA TYR A 72 0.31 -7.82 -0.47
C TYR A 72 -0.65 -7.87 -1.68
N PHE A 73 -1.79 -8.53 -1.55
CA PHE A 73 -2.78 -8.69 -2.63
C PHE A 73 -4.16 -8.19 -2.28
N SER A 74 -4.45 -7.95 -1.00
CA SER A 74 -5.74 -7.49 -0.50
C SER A 74 -5.71 -6.02 -0.10
N LEU A 75 -6.77 -5.28 -0.43
CA LEU A 75 -6.95 -3.91 0.03
C LEU A 75 -7.36 -3.88 1.51
N THR A 76 -6.96 -2.83 2.22
CA THR A 76 -7.50 -2.56 3.55
C THR A 76 -8.96 -2.12 3.49
N GLY A 77 -9.76 -2.54 4.46
CA GLY A 77 -11.14 -2.08 4.64
C GLY A 77 -11.26 -0.71 5.28
N MET A 78 -10.15 -0.11 5.72
CA MET A 78 -10.16 1.18 6.41
C MET A 78 -10.71 2.32 5.56
N TYR A 79 -10.61 2.23 4.24
CA TYR A 79 -11.04 3.28 3.30
C TYR A 79 -12.33 2.93 2.55
N SER A 80 -12.94 1.78 2.88
CA SER A 80 -14.21 1.36 2.31
C SER A 80 -15.40 2.02 3.01
N SER A 81 -16.48 2.24 2.28
CA SER A 81 -17.76 2.67 2.84
C SER A 81 -18.44 1.54 3.64
N ASP A 82 -18.12 0.27 3.33
CA ASP A 82 -18.56 -0.90 4.09
C ASP A 82 -17.42 -1.91 4.20
N PRO A 83 -16.68 -1.91 5.32
CA PRO A 83 -15.55 -2.82 5.50
C PRO A 83 -15.95 -4.30 5.68
N LYS A 84 -17.23 -4.61 5.90
CA LYS A 84 -17.73 -5.99 5.98
C LYS A 84 -17.89 -6.63 4.60
N ASP A 85 -17.99 -5.83 3.57
CA ASP A 85 -18.09 -6.27 2.18
C ASP A 85 -16.74 -6.14 1.47
N PRO A 86 -16.00 -7.24 1.27
CA PRO A 86 -14.70 -7.19 0.62
C PRO A 86 -14.76 -6.82 -0.87
N GLU A 87 -15.86 -7.11 -1.55
CA GLU A 87 -16.04 -6.75 -2.96
C GLU A 87 -16.20 -5.24 -3.11
N LYS A 88 -16.83 -4.60 -2.12
CA LYS A 88 -17.09 -3.17 -2.13
C LYS A 88 -15.80 -2.35 -2.08
N ARG A 89 -14.82 -2.73 -1.24
CA ARG A 89 -13.52 -2.06 -1.22
C ARG A 89 -12.79 -2.13 -2.55
N ILE A 90 -12.91 -3.26 -3.24
CA ILE A 90 -12.33 -3.46 -4.58
C ILE A 90 -13.02 -2.55 -5.60
N ALA A 91 -14.33 -2.54 -5.63
CA ALA A 91 -15.11 -1.71 -6.55
C ALA A 91 -14.87 -0.22 -6.32
N GLU A 92 -14.86 0.22 -5.07
CA GLU A 92 -14.62 1.62 -4.69
C GLU A 92 -13.19 2.06 -5.04
N PHE A 93 -12.19 1.22 -4.83
CA PHE A 93 -10.81 1.55 -5.21
C PHE A 93 -10.64 1.60 -6.73
N LYS A 94 -11.22 0.66 -7.48
CA LYS A 94 -11.24 0.73 -8.95
C LYS A 94 -11.90 2.02 -9.44
N ASN A 95 -12.99 2.42 -8.79
CA ASN A 95 -13.67 3.66 -9.13
C ASN A 95 -12.80 4.90 -8.84
N LEU A 96 -12.08 4.92 -7.72
CA LEU A 96 -11.14 5.99 -7.41
C LEU A 96 -10.08 6.13 -8.50
N ILE A 97 -9.43 5.05 -8.89
CA ILE A 97 -8.41 5.07 -9.96
C ILE A 97 -9.03 5.56 -11.27
N ASN A 98 -10.21 5.09 -11.62
CA ASN A 98 -10.92 5.53 -12.82
C ASN A 98 -11.23 7.04 -12.80
N GLU A 99 -11.67 7.58 -11.66
CA GLU A 99 -11.94 9.01 -11.50
C GLU A 99 -10.68 9.87 -11.55
N ILE A 100 -9.55 9.35 -11.06
CA ILE A 100 -8.23 9.97 -11.21
C ILE A 100 -7.86 10.04 -12.70
N HIS A 101 -8.00 8.94 -13.42
CA HIS A 101 -7.69 8.87 -14.86
C HIS A 101 -8.57 9.75 -15.71
N LYS A 102 -9.88 9.84 -15.43
CA LYS A 102 -10.81 10.74 -16.13
C LYS A 102 -10.37 12.20 -16.08
N ARG A 103 -9.66 12.60 -15.04
CA ARG A 103 -9.12 13.95 -14.87
C ARG A 103 -7.72 14.13 -15.47
N GLY A 104 -7.20 13.10 -16.14
CA GLY A 104 -5.88 13.13 -16.76
C GLY A 104 -4.73 13.07 -15.77
N MET A 105 -4.96 12.56 -14.56
CA MET A 105 -3.94 12.33 -13.54
C MET A 105 -3.61 10.84 -13.42
N GLY A 106 -2.46 10.51 -12.85
CA GLY A 106 -2.05 9.14 -12.52
C GLY A 106 -2.11 8.88 -11.03
N ALA A 107 -2.14 7.59 -10.67
CA ALA A 107 -2.12 7.12 -9.28
C ALA A 107 -0.85 6.34 -8.98
N ILE A 108 -0.14 6.73 -7.93
CA ILE A 108 1.05 6.05 -7.39
C ILE A 108 0.68 5.42 -6.06
N LEU A 109 1.01 4.14 -5.88
CA LEU A 109 0.81 3.45 -4.61
C LEU A 109 2.09 3.41 -3.80
N ASP A 110 1.99 3.77 -2.53
CA ASP A 110 3.03 3.55 -1.54
C ASP A 110 2.98 2.07 -1.11
N VAL A 111 4.08 1.34 -1.33
CA VAL A 111 4.14 -0.10 -1.10
C VAL A 111 5.28 -0.46 -0.15
N VAL A 112 5.03 -1.45 0.71
CA VAL A 112 5.90 -1.81 1.83
C VAL A 112 6.29 -3.29 1.70
N TYR A 113 7.23 -3.59 0.80
CA TYR A 113 7.73 -4.97 0.60
C TYR A 113 9.01 -5.27 1.39
N ASN A 114 9.57 -4.29 2.06
CA ASN A 114 10.79 -4.42 2.86
C ASN A 114 10.57 -5.26 4.12
N HIS A 115 9.38 -5.23 4.72
CA HIS A 115 9.05 -6.03 5.90
C HIS A 115 7.59 -6.47 5.93
N THR A 116 7.30 -7.48 6.72
CA THR A 116 5.96 -7.85 7.16
C THR A 116 5.75 -7.31 8.57
N ALA A 117 4.50 -6.98 8.93
CA ALA A 117 4.21 -6.49 10.29
C ALA A 117 4.54 -7.50 11.39
N LYS A 118 4.49 -8.79 11.05
CA LYS A 118 4.78 -9.91 11.94
C LYS A 118 5.52 -11.00 11.19
N VAL A 119 6.43 -11.68 11.86
CA VAL A 119 7.20 -12.79 11.28
C VAL A 119 6.33 -14.02 10.99
N ASP A 120 5.34 -14.29 11.83
CA ASP A 120 4.45 -15.45 11.70
C ASP A 120 3.65 -15.47 10.39
N ILE A 121 3.43 -14.34 9.73
CA ILE A 121 2.76 -14.27 8.42
C ILE A 121 3.34 -15.28 7.41
N PHE A 122 4.66 -15.43 7.39
CA PHE A 122 5.34 -16.36 6.49
C PHE A 122 6.04 -17.52 7.21
N GLU A 123 6.50 -17.32 8.46
CA GLU A 123 7.17 -18.40 9.21
C GLU A 123 6.22 -19.57 9.51
N ASP A 124 4.92 -19.31 9.67
CA ASP A 124 3.91 -20.36 9.85
C ASP A 124 3.63 -21.15 8.55
N ILE A 125 4.00 -20.61 7.40
CA ILE A 125 3.84 -21.26 6.09
C ILE A 125 5.08 -22.11 5.75
N GLU A 126 6.25 -21.49 5.78
CA GLU A 126 7.52 -22.14 5.52
C GLU A 126 8.61 -21.52 6.40
N PRO A 127 8.97 -22.17 7.51
CA PRO A 127 9.95 -21.65 8.43
C PRO A 127 11.32 -21.41 7.78
N ASN A 128 11.93 -20.30 8.15
CA ASN A 128 13.30 -19.92 7.73
C ASN A 128 13.48 -19.69 6.22
N TYR A 129 12.41 -19.38 5.49
CA TYR A 129 12.51 -19.21 4.04
C TYR A 129 12.22 -17.78 3.55
N TYR A 130 11.08 -17.21 3.92
CA TYR A 130 10.62 -15.96 3.31
C TYR A 130 11.31 -14.71 3.86
N HIS A 131 11.78 -14.75 5.10
CA HIS A 131 12.53 -13.66 5.70
C HIS A 131 14.04 -13.87 5.58
N PHE A 132 14.78 -12.77 5.62
CA PHE A 132 16.22 -12.87 5.88
C PHE A 132 16.45 -13.41 7.28
N MET A 133 17.47 -14.27 7.40
CA MET A 133 17.82 -14.93 8.66
C MET A 133 19.10 -14.33 9.22
N ASP A 134 19.13 -14.14 10.52
CA ASP A 134 20.36 -13.86 11.25
C ASP A 134 21.19 -15.14 11.48
N ALA A 135 22.46 -14.98 11.82
CA ALA A 135 23.39 -16.12 11.95
C ALA A 135 22.99 -17.13 13.03
N ASP A 136 22.16 -16.74 13.98
CA ASP A 136 21.62 -17.61 15.04
C ASP A 136 20.39 -18.42 14.61
N GLY A 137 19.93 -18.25 13.36
CA GLY A 137 18.78 -18.96 12.82
C GLY A 137 17.43 -18.30 13.15
N THR A 138 17.43 -17.06 13.61
CA THR A 138 16.21 -16.29 13.82
C THR A 138 15.89 -15.39 12.61
N PRO A 139 14.61 -15.13 12.30
CA PRO A 139 14.26 -14.16 11.27
C PRO A 139 14.77 -12.77 11.62
N ARG A 140 15.45 -12.14 10.66
CA ARG A 140 15.89 -10.76 10.82
C ARG A 140 14.65 -9.85 10.91
N THR A 141 14.61 -9.01 11.93
CA THR A 141 13.51 -8.09 12.14
C THR A 141 13.77 -6.73 11.49
N SER A 142 12.69 -6.06 11.12
CA SER A 142 12.67 -4.67 10.65
C SER A 142 11.36 -4.05 11.14
N PHE A 143 11.44 -2.94 11.85
CA PHE A 143 10.28 -2.23 12.42
C PHE A 143 9.30 -3.12 13.20
N GLY A 144 9.81 -4.10 13.93
CA GLY A 144 9.02 -5.02 14.76
C GLY A 144 8.46 -6.25 14.06
N GLY A 145 8.62 -6.33 12.74
CA GLY A 145 8.23 -7.49 11.93
C GLY A 145 9.44 -8.15 11.25
N GLY A 146 9.15 -9.06 10.30
CA GLY A 146 10.21 -9.78 9.57
C GLY A 146 10.65 -9.02 8.32
N ARG A 147 11.97 -8.93 8.11
CA ARG A 147 12.55 -8.39 6.89
C ARG A 147 12.39 -9.38 5.74
N LEU A 148 11.61 -9.03 4.71
CA LEU A 148 11.33 -9.91 3.58
C LEU A 148 12.62 -10.20 2.79
N GLY A 149 12.96 -11.48 2.65
CA GLY A 149 14.19 -11.96 2.00
C GLY A 149 14.05 -12.04 0.48
N THR A 150 13.98 -10.92 -0.20
CA THR A 150 13.72 -10.85 -1.65
C THR A 150 14.79 -11.47 -2.54
N THR A 151 15.94 -11.81 -2.01
CA THR A 151 16.94 -12.65 -2.70
C THR A 151 16.49 -14.10 -2.86
N HIS A 152 15.53 -14.56 -2.05
CA HIS A 152 14.93 -15.88 -2.17
C HIS A 152 13.85 -15.87 -3.25
N TYR A 153 13.78 -16.94 -4.04
CA TYR A 153 12.92 -17.00 -5.22
C TYR A 153 11.45 -16.70 -4.92
N MET A 154 10.85 -17.37 -3.91
CA MET A 154 9.43 -17.18 -3.62
C MET A 154 9.14 -15.83 -2.95
N SER A 155 10.06 -15.31 -2.13
CA SER A 155 9.91 -13.95 -1.56
C SER A 155 9.94 -12.88 -2.65
N LYS A 156 10.86 -12.99 -3.61
CA LYS A 156 10.90 -12.14 -4.79
C LYS A 156 9.63 -12.28 -5.61
N ARG A 157 9.13 -13.50 -5.80
CA ARG A 157 7.91 -13.78 -6.54
C ARG A 157 6.70 -13.10 -5.89
N VAL A 158 6.58 -13.11 -4.56
CA VAL A 158 5.53 -12.36 -3.84
C VAL A 158 5.57 -10.88 -4.22
N LEU A 159 6.75 -10.25 -4.22
CA LEU A 159 6.91 -8.86 -4.60
C LEU A 159 6.50 -8.62 -6.06
N VAL A 160 7.07 -9.39 -6.99
CA VAL A 160 6.83 -9.19 -8.43
C VAL A 160 5.38 -9.48 -8.81
N ASP A 161 4.80 -10.57 -8.31
CA ASP A 161 3.40 -10.94 -8.59
C ASP A 161 2.42 -9.92 -8.00
N SER A 162 2.71 -9.38 -6.81
CA SER A 162 1.90 -8.31 -6.22
C SER A 162 1.92 -7.04 -7.08
N ILE A 163 3.09 -6.58 -7.51
CA ILE A 163 3.23 -5.43 -8.40
C ILE A 163 2.45 -5.65 -9.70
N LYS A 164 2.60 -6.80 -10.34
CA LYS A 164 1.85 -7.14 -11.56
C LYS A 164 0.35 -7.13 -11.32
N TYR A 165 -0.10 -7.76 -10.24
CA TYR A 165 -1.51 -7.82 -9.86
C TYR A 165 -2.12 -6.41 -9.70
N LEU A 166 -1.41 -5.51 -9.03
CA LEU A 166 -1.88 -4.15 -8.80
C LEU A 166 -2.00 -3.34 -10.10
N VAL A 167 -1.06 -3.52 -11.03
CA VAL A 167 -1.12 -2.87 -12.36
C VAL A 167 -2.24 -3.47 -13.19
N GLU A 168 -2.36 -4.79 -13.26
CA GLU A 168 -3.37 -5.48 -14.08
C GLU A 168 -4.79 -5.24 -13.58
N THR A 169 -4.99 -5.30 -12.25
CA THR A 169 -6.32 -5.27 -11.63
C THR A 169 -6.82 -3.85 -11.44
N TYR A 170 -5.97 -2.94 -10.97
CA TYR A 170 -6.36 -1.58 -10.60
C TYR A 170 -5.89 -0.51 -11.57
N LYS A 171 -5.02 -0.86 -12.53
CA LYS A 171 -4.50 0.08 -13.53
C LYS A 171 -3.74 1.27 -12.92
N VAL A 172 -3.03 1.02 -11.83
CA VAL A 172 -2.19 2.06 -11.20
C VAL A 172 -1.04 2.47 -12.11
N ASP A 173 -0.56 3.69 -11.94
CA ASP A 173 0.41 4.33 -12.83
C ASP A 173 1.82 4.37 -12.25
N GLY A 174 1.99 3.94 -11.01
CA GLY A 174 3.29 3.91 -10.38
C GLY A 174 3.30 3.36 -8.97
N PHE A 175 4.53 3.23 -8.46
CA PHE A 175 4.80 2.75 -7.11
C PHE A 175 5.89 3.59 -6.45
N ARG A 176 5.71 3.86 -5.16
CA ARG A 176 6.75 4.35 -4.27
C ARG A 176 7.11 3.23 -3.31
N PHE A 177 8.35 2.76 -3.35
CA PHE A 177 8.83 1.71 -2.45
C PHE A 177 9.32 2.32 -1.14
N ASP A 178 8.61 2.01 -0.06
CA ASP A 178 9.07 2.26 1.30
C ASP A 178 10.36 1.50 1.55
N MET A 179 11.35 2.15 2.22
CA MET A 179 12.63 1.53 2.56
C MET A 179 13.26 0.73 1.40
N MET A 180 13.28 1.29 0.21
CA MET A 180 13.77 0.58 -0.99
C MET A 180 15.22 0.10 -0.83
N GLY A 181 16.03 0.76 -0.02
CA GLY A 181 17.40 0.36 0.26
C GLY A 181 17.53 -0.99 0.98
N ASP A 182 16.47 -1.52 1.54
CA ASP A 182 16.46 -2.86 2.16
C ASP A 182 16.28 -4.01 1.13
N HIS A 183 15.95 -3.69 -0.11
CA HIS A 183 15.82 -4.67 -1.18
C HIS A 183 17.12 -4.84 -1.96
N ASP A 184 17.30 -6.04 -2.53
CA ASP A 184 18.32 -6.26 -3.53
C ASP A 184 17.93 -5.62 -4.87
N ALA A 185 18.90 -5.06 -5.57
CA ALA A 185 18.65 -4.33 -6.81
C ALA A 185 17.99 -5.21 -7.89
N ALA A 186 18.35 -6.50 -7.94
CA ALA A 186 17.80 -7.42 -8.93
C ALA A 186 16.28 -7.62 -8.78
N SER A 187 15.77 -7.71 -7.54
CA SER A 187 14.33 -7.84 -7.28
C SER A 187 13.57 -6.58 -7.68
N ILE A 188 14.10 -5.40 -7.38
CA ILE A 188 13.50 -4.13 -7.79
C ILE A 188 13.49 -3.99 -9.31
N GLU A 189 14.60 -4.34 -9.97
CA GLU A 189 14.71 -4.30 -11.43
C GLU A 189 13.70 -5.25 -12.09
N GLU A 190 13.54 -6.47 -11.57
CA GLU A 190 12.59 -7.44 -12.09
C GLU A 190 11.14 -6.95 -11.93
N ALA A 191 10.79 -6.40 -10.76
CA ALA A 191 9.48 -5.80 -10.52
C ALA A 191 9.22 -4.62 -11.46
N TYR A 192 10.21 -3.75 -11.66
CA TYR A 192 10.12 -2.61 -12.59
C TYR A 192 9.89 -3.07 -14.03
N LYS A 193 10.68 -4.03 -14.52
CA LYS A 193 10.52 -4.57 -15.87
C LYS A 193 9.14 -5.22 -16.06
N ALA A 194 8.69 -5.99 -15.09
CA ALA A 194 7.38 -6.63 -15.13
C ALA A 194 6.23 -5.60 -15.18
N ALA A 195 6.31 -4.56 -14.35
CA ALA A 195 5.34 -3.48 -14.33
C ALA A 195 5.33 -2.67 -15.64
N ARG A 196 6.51 -2.33 -16.16
CA ARG A 196 6.67 -1.59 -17.43
C ARG A 196 6.20 -2.39 -18.66
N ALA A 197 6.28 -3.70 -18.62
CA ALA A 197 5.71 -4.56 -19.66
C ALA A 197 4.19 -4.45 -19.74
N LEU A 198 3.52 -4.20 -18.60
CA LEU A 198 2.07 -4.01 -18.50
C LEU A 198 1.64 -2.57 -18.74
N ASN A 199 2.43 -1.61 -18.29
CA ASN A 199 2.22 -0.17 -18.47
C ASN A 199 3.56 0.51 -18.81
N PRO A 200 3.83 0.80 -20.09
CA PRO A 200 5.10 1.41 -20.52
C PRO A 200 5.40 2.79 -19.92
N ASN A 201 4.39 3.48 -19.41
CA ASN A 201 4.52 4.80 -18.80
C ASN A 201 4.62 4.75 -17.27
N LEU A 202 4.66 3.55 -16.68
CA LEU A 202 4.67 3.38 -15.23
C LEU A 202 5.89 4.07 -14.59
N ILE A 203 5.62 4.79 -13.51
CA ILE A 203 6.63 5.47 -12.69
C ILE A 203 6.98 4.58 -11.50
N MET A 204 8.26 4.44 -11.22
CA MET A 204 8.72 3.77 -10.01
C MET A 204 9.75 4.65 -9.31
N LEU A 205 9.53 4.91 -8.04
CA LEU A 205 10.45 5.64 -7.17
C LEU A 205 10.58 4.91 -5.84
N GLY A 206 11.58 5.26 -5.08
CA GLY A 206 11.83 4.59 -3.82
C GLY A 206 12.47 5.50 -2.79
N GLU A 207 12.20 5.20 -1.55
CA GLU A 207 12.89 5.81 -0.42
C GLU A 207 14.28 5.20 -0.26
N GLY A 208 15.31 6.03 -0.21
CA GLY A 208 16.72 5.59 -0.20
C GLY A 208 17.21 5.03 1.14
N TRP A 209 16.36 4.86 2.12
CA TRP A 209 16.69 4.31 3.43
C TRP A 209 16.96 2.82 3.40
N ARG A 210 17.77 2.38 4.34
CA ARG A 210 17.96 0.97 4.67
C ARG A 210 18.22 0.82 6.17
N THR A 211 17.84 -0.31 6.75
CA THR A 211 18.14 -0.71 8.12
C THR A 211 19.46 -1.46 8.24
#